data_f8147b3fb95264b55209355729a98e4c
#
_entry.id   f8147b3fb95264b55209355729a98e4c
#
_cell.length_a   1.000
_cell.length_b   1.000
_cell.length_c   1.000
_cell.angle_alpha   90.00
_cell.angle_beta   90.00
_cell.angle_gamma   90.00
#
_symmetry.space_group_name_H-M   'P 1'
#
loop_
_entity.id
_entity.type
_entity.pdbx_description
1 polymer ?
#
loop_
_entity_poly.entity_id
_entity_poly.type
_entity_poly.pdbx_seq_one_letter_code
_entity_poly.pdbx_strand_id
1 'polypeptide(L)'
;MIREDFFRMILDRFGIEPDYPFAGDFVTAVFRRKDNLKWFAIVMSVDAKKLKIGAYGELDIVNLKCTDEDREALSQTEVVLPAYHMNKKRWLSVILDEQEDFDEKLSELVQKSFNLTASQKKKSKLKTQSVVR
;
A
#
# COMPACT_ATOMS: atom_id res chain seq x y z
N MET A 1 1.35 -4.19 12.81
CA MET A 1 2.30 -5.25 12.36
C MET A 1 3.61 -4.65 11.90
N ILE A 2 4.68 -5.38 12.06
CA ILE A 2 5.99 -4.98 11.57
C ILE A 2 6.17 -5.43 10.12
N ARG A 3 7.27 -4.99 9.52
CA ARG A 3 7.61 -5.27 8.11
C ARG A 3 7.52 -6.76 7.74
N GLU A 4 8.09 -7.62 8.56
CA GLU A 4 8.13 -9.06 8.29
C GLU A 4 6.73 -9.68 8.28
N ASP A 5 5.88 -9.24 9.19
CA ASP A 5 4.48 -9.69 9.25
C ASP A 5 3.70 -9.22 8.03
N PHE A 6 3.97 -8.00 7.58
CA PHE A 6 3.34 -7.45 6.39
C PHE A 6 3.70 -8.28 5.16
N PHE A 7 4.98 -8.61 4.99
CA PHE A 7 5.46 -9.43 3.88
C PHE A 7 4.79 -10.81 3.89
N ARG A 8 4.67 -11.39 5.07
CA ARG A 8 4.02 -12.70 5.21
C ARG A 8 2.54 -12.64 4.87
N MET A 9 1.86 -11.59 5.29
CA MET A 9 0.45 -11.38 4.97
C MET A 9 0.22 -11.31 3.47
N ILE A 10 1.07 -10.56 2.76
CA ILE A 10 0.97 -10.44 1.31
C ILE A 10 1.20 -11.80 0.64
N LEU A 11 2.21 -12.53 1.10
CA LEU A 11 2.52 -13.84 0.55
C LEU A 11 1.37 -14.81 0.77
N ASP A 12 0.82 -14.84 1.97
CA ASP A 12 -0.28 -15.75 2.33
C ASP A 12 -1.56 -15.44 1.55
N ARG A 13 -1.87 -14.16 1.37
CA ARG A 13 -3.13 -13.77 0.72
C ARG A 13 -3.05 -13.78 -0.79
N PHE A 14 -1.95 -13.31 -1.36
CA PHE A 14 -1.84 -13.10 -2.80
C PHE A 14 -0.81 -14.01 -3.48
N GLY A 15 0.02 -14.69 -2.72
CA GLY A 15 1.11 -15.49 -3.27
C GLY A 15 2.18 -14.63 -3.93
N ILE A 16 2.37 -13.41 -3.47
CA ILE A 16 3.27 -12.43 -4.09
C ILE A 16 4.43 -12.14 -3.16
N GLU A 17 5.63 -12.20 -3.70
CA GLU A 17 6.84 -11.76 -3.04
C GLU A 17 7.26 -10.40 -3.61
N PRO A 18 7.97 -9.57 -2.82
CA PRO A 18 8.38 -8.26 -3.32
C PRO A 18 9.56 -8.37 -4.26
N ASP A 19 9.73 -7.35 -5.10
CA ASP A 19 10.99 -7.13 -5.78
C ASP A 19 11.61 -5.82 -5.26
N TYR A 20 12.86 -5.58 -5.64
CA TYR A 20 13.65 -4.44 -5.17
C TYR A 20 14.20 -3.71 -6.40
N PRO A 21 13.34 -2.92 -7.09
CA PRO A 21 13.68 -2.41 -8.42
C PRO A 21 14.64 -1.23 -8.43
N PHE A 22 14.96 -0.67 -7.26
CA PHE A 22 15.82 0.53 -7.21
C PHE A 22 17.28 0.13 -7.02
N ALA A 23 18.11 0.52 -7.96
CA ALA A 23 19.54 0.17 -7.95
C ALA A 23 20.21 0.60 -6.64
N GLY A 24 20.91 -0.34 -6.00
CA GLY A 24 21.63 -0.10 -4.75
C GLY A 24 20.74 -0.06 -3.50
N ASP A 25 19.42 -0.23 -3.66
CA ASP A 25 18.48 -0.22 -2.56
C ASP A 25 17.88 -1.63 -2.39
N PHE A 26 18.22 -2.28 -1.28
CA PHE A 26 17.76 -3.63 -0.96
C PHE A 26 16.69 -3.61 0.16
N VAL A 27 16.20 -2.43 0.50
CA VAL A 27 15.24 -2.22 1.59
C VAL A 27 13.86 -1.84 1.06
N THR A 28 13.81 -1.00 0.02
CA THR A 28 12.54 -0.60 -0.57
C THR A 28 11.96 -1.73 -1.38
N ALA A 29 10.87 -2.31 -0.87
CA ALA A 29 10.24 -3.51 -1.43
C ALA A 29 8.95 -3.13 -2.16
N VAL A 30 8.82 -3.53 -3.40
CA VAL A 30 7.66 -3.24 -4.25
C VAL A 30 6.87 -4.52 -4.49
N PHE A 31 5.58 -4.46 -4.22
CA PHE A 31 4.66 -5.56 -4.47
C PHE A 31 3.82 -5.25 -5.69
N ARG A 32 3.90 -6.12 -6.69
CA ARG A 32 3.20 -5.96 -7.97
C ARG A 32 2.12 -7.00 -8.12
N ARG A 33 1.02 -6.62 -8.76
CA ARG A 33 0.02 -7.59 -9.21
C ARG A 33 0.67 -8.51 -10.25
N LYS A 34 0.31 -9.77 -10.21
CA LYS A 34 0.85 -10.76 -11.17
C LYS A 34 0.25 -10.59 -12.57
N ASP A 35 -0.99 -10.10 -12.65
CA ASP A 35 -1.71 -10.01 -13.92
C ASP A 35 -1.34 -8.80 -14.77
N ASN A 36 -0.99 -7.67 -14.16
CA ASN A 36 -0.68 -6.44 -14.91
C ASN A 36 0.59 -5.75 -14.45
N LEU A 37 1.28 -6.29 -13.45
CA LEU A 37 2.53 -5.79 -12.87
C LEU A 37 2.42 -4.40 -12.24
N LYS A 38 1.22 -3.90 -12.02
CA LYS A 38 1.05 -2.63 -11.33
C LYS A 38 1.40 -2.76 -9.84
N TRP A 39 1.98 -1.71 -9.31
CA TRP A 39 2.37 -1.64 -7.91
C TRP A 39 1.13 -1.42 -7.05
N PHE A 40 0.94 -2.24 -6.02
CA PHE A 40 -0.16 -2.02 -5.08
C PHE A 40 0.31 -1.81 -3.63
N ALA A 41 1.59 -2.04 -3.36
CA ALA A 41 2.17 -1.75 -2.04
C ALA A 41 3.67 -1.50 -2.21
N ILE A 42 4.18 -0.46 -1.53
CA ILE A 42 5.61 -0.17 -1.51
C ILE A 42 6.01 0.01 -0.05
N VAL A 43 6.88 -0.86 0.44
CA VAL A 43 7.39 -0.79 1.81
C VAL A 43 8.78 -0.17 1.77
N MET A 44 8.98 0.87 2.58
CA MET A 44 10.26 1.55 2.61
C MET A 44 10.62 1.95 4.04
N SER A 45 11.91 2.16 4.29
CA SER A 45 12.41 2.66 5.55
C SER A 45 12.74 4.14 5.37
N VAL A 46 12.23 4.98 6.25
CA VAL A 46 12.32 6.45 6.13
C VAL A 46 12.79 7.04 7.44
N ASP A 47 13.65 8.05 7.35
CA ASP A 47 14.00 8.85 8.52
C ASP A 47 12.73 9.56 9.01
N ALA A 48 12.35 9.30 10.26
CA ALA A 48 11.13 9.85 10.84
C ALA A 48 11.06 11.36 10.79
N LYS A 49 12.19 12.04 10.79
CA LYS A 49 12.24 13.51 10.67
C LYS A 49 11.63 14.00 9.37
N LYS A 50 11.78 13.23 8.31
CA LYS A 50 11.23 13.58 6.99
C LYS A 50 9.73 13.48 6.94
N LEU A 51 9.13 12.76 7.88
CA LEU A 51 7.68 12.60 7.96
C LEU A 51 7.01 13.71 8.77
N LYS A 52 7.80 14.52 9.50
CA LYS A 52 7.31 15.67 10.28
C LYS A 52 6.27 15.28 11.33
N ILE A 53 6.48 14.17 11.99
CA ILE A 53 5.56 13.64 13.01
C ILE A 53 6.11 13.73 14.44
N GLY A 54 7.22 14.43 14.62
CA GLY A 54 7.84 14.58 15.95
C GLY A 54 8.56 13.35 16.45
N ALA A 55 8.89 12.41 15.56
CA ALA A 55 9.62 11.19 15.93
C ALA A 55 11.04 11.22 15.38
N TYR A 56 11.88 10.32 15.89
CA TYR A 56 13.27 10.19 15.49
C TYR A 56 13.56 8.75 15.07
N GLY A 57 14.62 8.61 14.28
CA GLY A 57 15.10 7.31 13.86
C GLY A 57 14.43 6.84 12.57
N GLU A 58 14.68 5.59 12.24
CA GLU A 58 14.13 4.98 11.03
C GLU A 58 12.77 4.37 11.31
N LEU A 59 11.82 4.62 10.43
CA LEU A 59 10.49 3.99 10.49
C LEU A 59 10.22 3.27 9.19
N ASP A 60 9.61 2.11 9.28
CA ASP A 60 9.07 1.43 8.10
C ASP A 60 7.68 1.98 7.83
N ILE A 61 7.41 2.27 6.57
CA ILE A 61 6.07 2.67 6.12
C ILE A 61 5.69 1.84 4.90
N VAL A 62 4.40 1.73 4.66
CA VAL A 62 3.89 1.14 3.42
C VAL A 62 3.02 2.17 2.71
N ASN A 63 3.25 2.35 1.41
CA ASN A 63 2.40 3.18 0.56
C ASN A 63 1.37 2.28 -0.11
N LEU A 64 0.10 2.66 0.01
CA LEU A 64 -1.03 1.92 -0.56
C LEU A 64 -1.89 2.88 -1.36
N LYS A 65 -2.37 2.41 -2.50
CA LYS A 65 -3.33 3.18 -3.30
C LYS A 65 -4.67 3.20 -2.58
N CYS A 66 -5.31 4.37 -2.56
CA CYS A 66 -6.53 4.54 -1.79
C CYS A 66 -7.56 5.39 -2.54
N THR A 67 -8.80 5.33 -2.07
CA THR A 67 -9.87 6.22 -2.54
C THR A 67 -9.81 7.54 -1.78
N ASP A 68 -10.45 8.57 -2.33
CA ASP A 68 -10.60 9.85 -1.65
C ASP A 68 -11.34 9.68 -0.34
N GLU A 69 -12.37 8.85 -0.34
CA GLU A 69 -13.18 8.57 0.83
C GLU A 69 -12.34 7.98 1.97
N ASP A 70 -11.53 6.98 1.68
CA ASP A 70 -10.67 6.37 2.71
C ASP A 70 -9.60 7.34 3.19
N ARG A 71 -9.03 8.12 2.29
CA ARG A 71 -8.01 9.11 2.65
C ARG A 71 -8.57 10.14 3.63
N GLU A 72 -9.76 10.64 3.35
CA GLU A 72 -10.43 11.60 4.24
C GLU A 72 -10.81 10.98 5.59
N ALA A 73 -11.37 9.78 5.55
CA ALA A 73 -11.79 9.08 6.76
C ALA A 73 -10.62 8.79 7.70
N LEU A 74 -9.44 8.56 7.14
CA LEU A 74 -8.25 8.21 7.92
C LEU A 74 -7.32 9.38 8.20
N SER A 75 -7.68 10.59 7.79
CA SER A 75 -6.79 11.77 7.86
C SER A 75 -6.36 12.14 9.29
N GLN A 76 -7.12 11.74 10.30
CA GLN A 76 -6.79 12.01 11.70
C GLN A 76 -6.25 10.79 12.44
N THR A 77 -6.00 9.70 11.74
CA THR A 77 -5.44 8.49 12.32
C THR A 77 -3.92 8.64 12.44
N GLU A 78 -3.38 8.46 13.64
CA GLU A 78 -1.96 8.68 13.93
C GLU A 78 -1.00 7.94 13.01
N VAL A 79 -1.30 6.70 12.67
CA VAL A 79 -0.39 5.89 11.85
C VAL A 79 -0.57 6.11 10.35
N VAL A 80 -1.55 6.92 9.94
CA VAL A 80 -1.81 7.21 8.53
C VAL A 80 -1.29 8.60 8.19
N LEU A 81 -0.50 8.68 7.14
CA LEU A 81 0.17 9.91 6.73
C LEU A 81 -0.12 10.19 5.26
N PRO A 82 0.01 11.46 4.83
CA PRO A 82 0.03 11.75 3.40
C PRO A 82 1.14 10.93 2.74
N ALA A 83 0.89 10.42 1.55
CA ALA A 83 1.81 9.51 0.89
C ALA A 83 3.21 10.11 0.74
N TYR A 84 4.21 9.35 1.16
CA TYR A 84 5.61 9.74 1.06
C TYR A 84 6.13 9.33 -0.32
N HIS A 85 6.64 10.30 -1.08
CA HIS A 85 7.17 10.09 -2.44
C HIS A 85 6.19 9.50 -3.45
N MET A 86 4.90 9.61 -3.18
CA MET A 86 3.85 9.15 -4.10
C MET A 86 2.82 10.27 -4.28
N ASN A 87 1.98 10.13 -5.28
CA ASN A 87 0.89 11.08 -5.51
C ASN A 87 -0.07 11.07 -4.32
N LYS A 88 -0.09 12.17 -3.58
CA LYS A 88 -0.86 12.29 -2.34
C LYS A 88 -2.38 12.27 -2.54
N LYS A 89 -2.84 12.41 -3.77
CA LYS A 89 -4.27 12.33 -4.09
C LYS A 89 -4.73 10.90 -4.30
N ARG A 90 -3.80 9.99 -4.57
CA ARG A 90 -4.12 8.61 -4.92
C ARG A 90 -3.58 7.59 -3.95
N TRP A 91 -2.63 7.98 -3.12
CA TRP A 91 -1.92 7.08 -2.22
C TRP A 91 -1.91 7.64 -0.81
N LEU A 92 -1.76 6.74 0.16
CA LEU A 92 -1.48 7.12 1.55
C LEU A 92 -0.33 6.27 2.07
N SER A 93 0.26 6.69 3.17
CA SER A 93 1.31 5.94 3.85
C SER A 93 0.81 5.48 5.21
N VAL A 94 1.16 4.26 5.59
CA VAL A 94 0.84 3.71 6.90
C VAL A 94 2.15 3.32 7.59
N ILE A 95 2.31 3.74 8.83
CA ILE A 95 3.48 3.36 9.62
C ILE A 95 3.33 1.89 10.02
N LEU A 96 4.40 1.13 9.80
CA LEU A 96 4.49 -0.27 10.22
C LEU A 96 5.28 -0.32 11.52
N ASP A 97 4.65 -0.71 12.60
CA ASP A 97 5.31 -0.80 13.90
C ASP A 97 4.76 -1.99 14.69
N GLU A 98 5.16 -2.11 15.95
CA GLU A 98 4.74 -3.22 16.80
C GLU A 98 3.30 -3.12 17.30
N GLN A 99 2.65 -1.96 17.10
CA GLN A 99 1.26 -1.77 17.50
C GLN A 99 0.34 -2.61 16.61
N GLU A 100 -0.63 -3.26 17.21
CA GLU A 100 -1.56 -4.13 16.48
C GLU A 100 -2.94 -3.50 16.26
N ASP A 101 -3.17 -2.34 16.85
CA ASP A 101 -4.48 -1.69 16.84
C ASP A 101 -5.00 -1.40 15.43
N PHE A 102 -4.11 -1.15 14.49
CA PHE A 102 -4.46 -0.80 13.12
C PHE A 102 -4.38 -1.98 12.15
N ASP A 103 -3.98 -3.16 12.59
CA ASP A 103 -3.69 -4.29 11.70
C ASP A 103 -4.88 -4.72 10.86
N GLU A 104 -6.06 -4.77 11.45
CA GLU A 104 -7.27 -5.17 10.74
C GLU A 104 -7.60 -4.17 9.63
N LYS A 105 -7.53 -2.88 9.94
CA LYS A 105 -7.77 -1.83 8.95
C LYS A 105 -6.70 -1.81 7.88
N LEU A 106 -5.45 -2.03 8.25
CA LEU A 106 -4.34 -2.15 7.31
C LEU A 106 -4.60 -3.28 6.31
N SER A 107 -5.03 -4.42 6.81
CA SER A 107 -5.37 -5.57 5.97
C SER A 107 -6.47 -5.24 4.96
N GLU A 108 -7.49 -4.48 5.37
CA GLU A 108 -8.54 -4.00 4.47
C GLU A 108 -7.99 -3.05 3.41
N LEU A 109 -7.12 -2.13 3.82
CA LEU A 109 -6.53 -1.14 2.91
C LEU A 109 -5.66 -1.81 1.86
N VAL A 110 -4.94 -2.86 2.25
CA VAL A 110 -4.13 -3.65 1.31
C VAL A 110 -5.03 -4.28 0.25
N GLN A 111 -6.13 -4.90 0.67
CA GLN A 111 -7.07 -5.50 -0.27
C GLN A 111 -7.66 -4.46 -1.22
N LYS A 112 -8.02 -3.30 -0.70
CA LYS A 112 -8.53 -2.20 -1.51
C LYS A 112 -7.49 -1.69 -2.51
N SER A 113 -6.24 -1.55 -2.08
CA SER A 113 -5.17 -1.13 -2.97
C SER A 113 -4.98 -2.13 -4.11
N PHE A 114 -4.98 -3.42 -3.78
CA PHE A 114 -4.90 -4.48 -4.76
C PHE A 114 -6.05 -4.37 -5.77
N ASN A 115 -7.25 -4.16 -5.30
CA ASN A 115 -8.44 -4.03 -6.16
C ASN A 115 -8.38 -2.77 -7.03
N LEU A 116 -7.94 -1.65 -6.48
CA LEU A 116 -7.84 -0.37 -7.19
C LEU A 116 -6.81 -0.39 -8.32
N THR A 117 -5.86 -1.30 -8.27
CA THR A 117 -4.84 -1.43 -9.30
C THR A 117 -5.21 -2.47 -10.37
N ALA A 118 -6.41 -3.02 -10.33
CA ALA A 118 -6.91 -3.94 -11.34
C ALA A 118 -7.04 -3.23 -12.69
N SER A 119 -6.97 -4.00 -13.76
CA SER A 119 -7.08 -3.44 -15.12
C SER A 119 -8.48 -2.92 -15.39
N GLN A 120 -8.60 -1.64 -15.71
CA GLN A 120 -9.87 -0.99 -16.07
C GLN A 120 -10.44 -1.54 -17.38
N LYS A 121 -9.57 -1.82 -18.32
CA LYS A 121 -9.96 -2.34 -19.63
C LYS A 121 -10.70 -3.67 -19.51
N LYS A 122 -10.20 -4.56 -18.67
CA LYS A 122 -10.83 -5.86 -18.40
C LYS A 122 -12.22 -5.68 -17.82
N LYS A 123 -12.38 -4.75 -16.90
CA LYS A 123 -13.65 -4.46 -16.25
C LYS A 123 -14.68 -3.92 -17.22
N SER A 124 -14.30 -2.99 -18.09
CA SER A 124 -15.15 -2.44 -19.15
C SER A 124 -15.64 -3.51 -20.10
N LYS A 125 -14.74 -4.40 -20.49
CA LYS A 125 -15.04 -5.49 -21.41
C LYS A 125 -16.12 -6.42 -20.86
N LEU A 126 -16.01 -6.78 -19.61
CA LEU A 126 -17.00 -7.63 -18.94
C LEU A 126 -18.35 -6.95 -18.86
N LYS A 127 -18.37 -5.68 -18.60
CA LYS A 127 -19.59 -4.87 -18.53
C LYS A 127 -20.30 -4.81 -19.87
N THR A 128 -19.55 -4.63 -20.94
CA THR A 128 -20.07 -4.60 -22.30
C THR A 128 -20.74 -5.94 -22.66
N GLN A 129 -20.10 -7.03 -22.33
CA GLN A 129 -20.63 -8.36 -22.58
C GLN A 129 -21.95 -8.58 -21.87
N SER A 130 -22.06 -8.11 -20.64
CA SER A 130 -23.31 -8.21 -19.88
C SER A 130 -24.44 -7.47 -20.55
N VAL A 131 -24.17 -6.31 -21.11
CA VAL A 131 -25.19 -5.47 -21.75
C VAL A 131 -25.70 -6.12 -23.02
N VAL A 132 -24.86 -6.80 -23.77
CA VAL A 132 -25.23 -7.43 -25.04
C VAL A 132 -26.23 -8.56 -24.84
N ARG A 133 -26.23 -9.15 -23.68
CA ARG A 133 -27.15 -10.25 -23.38
C ARG A 133 -28.51 -9.74 -22.93
#